data_9798ee8ba4d9bf286c57dc0c42792386
#
_entry.id   9798ee8ba4d9bf286c57dc0c42792386
#
_cell.length_a   1.000
_cell.length_b   1.000
_cell.length_c   1.000
_cell.angle_alpha   90.00
_cell.angle_beta   90.00
_cell.angle_gamma   90.00
#
_symmetry.space_group_name_H-M   'P 1'
#
loop_
_entity.id
_entity.type
_entity.pdbx_description
1 polymer ?
#
loop_
_entity_poly.entity_id
_entity_poly.type
_entity_poly.pdbx_seq_one_letter_code
_entity_poly.pdbx_strand_id
1 'polypeptide(L)'
;MAAHFAPAFRTPFTDIGGRVLTHQSTKKCADFEMRAMECLEAYGVQRGKTICIDYLDDLRECAFETRQMARTQAMRAERHRQWLTGERSSEDHYAPAPRIDGY
;
A
#
# COMPACT_ATOMS: atom_id res chain seq x y z
N MET A 1 -8.05 -0.15 5.98
CA MET A 1 -8.00 -0.13 7.43
C MET A 1 -8.90 -1.17 7.98
N ALA A 2 -8.39 -1.96 8.92
CA ALA A 2 -9.26 -2.85 9.66
C ALA A 2 -10.36 -1.99 10.27
N ALA A 3 -11.52 -2.06 9.66
CA ALA A 3 -12.67 -1.36 10.19
C ALA A 3 -12.91 -1.87 11.60
N HIS A 4 -13.28 -0.97 12.49
CA HIS A 4 -13.68 -1.32 13.83
C HIS A 4 -15.00 -2.09 13.80
N PHE A 5 -15.00 -3.24 13.19
CA PHE A 5 -16.09 -4.18 13.38
C PHE A 5 -15.78 -4.97 14.64
N ALA A 6 -16.26 -4.43 15.78
CA ALA A 6 -16.42 -5.28 16.93
C ALA A 6 -17.52 -6.27 16.56
N PRO A 7 -17.23 -7.57 16.36
CA PRO A 7 -18.28 -8.53 16.06
C PRO A 7 -19.24 -8.58 17.25
N ALA A 8 -20.53 -8.62 16.98
CA ALA A 8 -21.56 -8.74 18.03
C ALA A 8 -21.38 -10.02 18.84
N PHE A 9 -20.81 -11.05 18.23
CA PHE A 9 -20.47 -12.31 18.88
C PHE A 9 -19.00 -12.61 18.67
N ARG A 10 -18.26 -12.76 19.74
CA ARG A 10 -16.85 -13.13 19.70
C ARG A 10 -16.73 -14.66 19.66
N THR A 11 -16.19 -15.16 18.57
CA THR A 11 -15.92 -16.58 18.37
C THR A 11 -14.44 -16.79 18.03
N PRO A 12 -13.89 -18.04 18.14
CA PRO A 12 -12.53 -18.30 17.68
C PRO A 12 -12.30 -17.93 16.21
N PHE A 13 -13.33 -18.04 15.37
CA PHE A 13 -13.25 -17.67 13.96
C PHE A 13 -13.12 -16.16 13.77
N THR A 14 -13.80 -15.35 14.57
CA THR A 14 -13.67 -13.90 14.52
C THR A 14 -12.30 -13.43 15.01
N ASP A 15 -11.72 -14.12 15.98
CA ASP A 15 -10.36 -13.82 16.46
C ASP A 15 -9.31 -14.13 15.40
N ILE A 16 -9.45 -15.26 14.69
CA ILE A 16 -8.58 -15.61 13.56
C ILE A 16 -8.75 -14.61 12.42
N GLY A 17 -9.99 -14.28 12.07
CA GLY A 17 -10.30 -13.28 11.04
C GLY A 17 -9.71 -11.91 11.37
N GLY A 18 -9.77 -11.49 12.62
CA GLY A 18 -9.16 -10.24 13.09
C GLY A 18 -7.66 -10.20 12.88
N ARG A 19 -6.96 -11.32 13.05
CA ARG A 19 -5.52 -11.40 12.78
C ARG A 19 -5.18 -11.29 11.30
N VAL A 20 -6.01 -11.84 10.44
CA VAL A 20 -5.82 -11.75 8.99
C VAL A 20 -6.02 -10.32 8.49
N LEU A 21 -6.85 -9.54 9.16
CA LEU A 21 -7.16 -8.16 8.79
C LEU A 21 -6.15 -7.13 9.31
N THR A 22 -5.12 -7.57 10.04
CA THR A 22 -4.08 -6.68 10.53
C THR A 22 -2.75 -6.92 9.83
N HIS A 23 -1.90 -5.89 9.72
CA HIS A 23 -0.57 -6.00 9.16
C HIS A 23 0.49 -6.44 10.18
N GLN A 24 0.12 -6.59 11.46
CA GLN A 24 1.06 -6.96 12.52
C GLN A 24 1.59 -8.39 12.37
N SER A 25 0.78 -9.28 11.82
CA SER A 25 1.16 -10.69 11.64
C SER A 25 2.15 -10.92 10.49
N THR A 26 2.20 -10.02 9.51
CA THR A 26 3.03 -10.19 8.30
C THR A 26 4.31 -9.38 8.34
N LYS A 27 4.49 -8.52 9.31
CA LYS A 27 5.56 -7.52 9.45
C LYS A 27 5.59 -6.48 8.33
N LYS A 28 5.12 -6.77 7.14
CA LYS A 28 4.97 -5.78 6.08
C LYS A 28 3.94 -4.74 6.50
N CYS A 29 4.30 -3.48 6.41
CA CYS A 29 3.45 -2.35 6.79
C CYS A 29 3.07 -2.29 8.29
N ALA A 30 3.64 -3.14 9.14
CA ALA A 30 3.32 -3.17 10.57
C ALA A 30 3.62 -1.83 11.26
N ASP A 31 4.77 -1.23 10.97
CA ASP A 31 5.16 0.06 11.56
C ASP A 31 4.24 1.20 11.11
N PHE A 32 3.84 1.20 9.85
CA PHE A 32 2.89 2.19 9.32
C PHE A 32 1.52 2.04 9.98
N GLU A 33 1.07 0.81 10.17
CA GLU A 33 -0.19 0.54 10.87
C GLU A 33 -0.14 1.01 12.32
N MET A 34 0.94 0.71 13.04
CA MET A 34 1.11 1.15 14.42
C MET A 34 1.09 2.67 14.55
N ARG A 35 1.81 3.38 13.69
CA ARG A 35 1.81 4.85 13.69
C ARG A 35 0.42 5.42 13.42
N ALA A 36 -0.29 4.86 12.46
CA ALA A 36 -1.64 5.27 12.14
C ALA A 36 -2.59 5.02 13.32
N MET A 37 -2.50 3.84 13.95
CA MET A 37 -3.35 3.50 15.09
C MET A 37 -3.05 4.36 16.32
N GLU A 38 -1.79 4.63 16.61
CA GLU A 38 -1.40 5.52 17.69
C GLU A 38 -1.98 6.93 17.51
N CYS A 39 -1.91 7.45 16.28
CA CYS A 39 -2.51 8.75 15.96
C CYS A 39 -4.02 8.74 16.12
N LEU A 40 -4.69 7.72 15.58
CA LEU A 40 -6.16 7.58 15.72
C LEU A 40 -6.60 7.40 17.17
N GLU A 41 -5.81 6.71 17.96
CA GLU A 41 -6.07 6.54 19.38
C GLU A 41 -5.95 7.87 20.14
N ALA A 42 -4.95 8.69 19.79
CA ALA A 42 -4.73 9.98 20.42
C ALA A 42 -5.84 11.00 20.10
N TYR A 43 -6.33 11.02 18.86
CA TYR A 43 -7.29 12.03 18.40
C TYR A 43 -8.72 11.51 18.23
N GLY A 44 -8.92 10.20 18.27
CA GLY A 44 -10.19 9.56 17.97
C GLY A 44 -10.44 9.42 16.46
N VAL A 45 -11.37 8.54 16.09
CA VAL A 45 -11.63 8.20 14.68
C VAL A 45 -12.14 9.38 13.87
N GLN A 46 -13.03 10.19 14.45
CA GLN A 46 -13.64 11.33 13.74
C GLN A 46 -12.62 12.43 13.43
N ARG A 47 -11.84 12.83 14.41
CA ARG A 47 -10.80 13.86 14.24
C ARG A 47 -9.58 13.30 13.52
N GLY A 48 -9.27 12.04 13.76
CA GLY A 48 -8.13 11.36 13.17
C GLY A 48 -8.20 11.22 11.66
N LYS A 49 -9.39 11.17 11.08
CA LYS A 49 -9.57 11.16 9.63
C LYS A 49 -8.90 12.35 8.93
N THR A 50 -8.82 13.48 9.60
CA THR A 50 -8.21 14.69 9.07
C THR A 50 -6.78 14.88 9.59
N ILE A 51 -6.56 14.70 10.88
CA ILE A 51 -5.26 14.97 11.54
C ILE A 51 -4.24 13.87 11.18
N CYS A 52 -4.68 12.62 11.10
CA CYS A 52 -3.82 11.45 10.85
C CYS A 52 -3.75 11.06 9.39
N ILE A 53 -4.19 11.93 8.47
CA ILE A 53 -4.31 11.56 7.05
C ILE A 53 -2.98 11.14 6.44
N ASP A 54 -1.87 11.75 6.82
CA ASP A 54 -0.55 11.40 6.30
C ASP A 54 -0.16 9.98 6.70
N TYR A 55 -0.39 9.62 7.96
CA TYR A 55 -0.14 8.25 8.43
C TYR A 55 -1.04 7.22 7.76
N LEU A 56 -2.29 7.57 7.53
CA LEU A 56 -3.24 6.69 6.84
C LEU A 56 -2.88 6.52 5.37
N ASP A 57 -2.43 7.57 4.71
CA ASP A 57 -1.96 7.51 3.32
C ASP A 57 -0.69 6.67 3.20
N ASP A 58 0.25 6.81 4.12
CA ASP A 58 1.47 6.00 4.15
C ASP A 58 1.14 4.51 4.32
N LEU A 59 0.22 4.20 5.23
CA LEU A 59 -0.24 2.83 5.42
C LEU A 59 -0.90 2.28 4.16
N ARG A 60 -1.79 3.05 3.56
CA ARG A 60 -2.48 2.66 2.33
C ARG A 60 -1.50 2.42 1.19
N GLU A 61 -0.54 3.31 1.00
CA GLU A 61 0.47 3.16 -0.03
C GLU A 61 1.36 1.93 0.23
N CYS A 62 1.75 1.69 1.47
CA CYS A 62 2.49 0.48 1.83
C CYS A 62 1.71 -0.79 1.52
N ALA A 63 0.40 -0.80 1.81
CA ALA A 63 -0.45 -1.99 1.64
C ALA A 63 -0.84 -2.25 0.19
N PHE A 64 -1.20 -1.21 -0.57
CA PHE A 64 -1.77 -1.34 -1.91
C PHE A 64 -0.86 -0.88 -3.04
N GLU A 65 0.19 -0.10 -2.73
CA GLU A 65 1.16 0.39 -3.73
C GLU A 65 0.51 1.13 -4.91
N THR A 66 -0.59 1.83 -4.65
CA THR A 66 -1.40 2.47 -5.70
C THR A 66 -0.64 3.51 -6.49
N ARG A 67 0.11 4.39 -5.81
CA ARG A 67 0.90 5.43 -6.46
C ARG A 67 2.08 4.84 -7.24
N GLN A 68 2.71 3.83 -6.67
CA GLN A 68 3.82 3.14 -7.33
C GLN A 68 3.35 2.41 -8.59
N MET A 69 2.21 1.74 -8.54
CA MET A 69 1.60 1.10 -9.70
C MET A 69 1.24 2.11 -10.77
N ALA A 70 0.63 3.24 -10.41
CA ALA A 70 0.27 4.30 -11.34
C ALA A 70 1.51 4.87 -12.03
N ARG A 71 2.58 5.12 -11.28
CA ARG A 71 3.85 5.59 -11.83
C ARG A 71 4.48 4.58 -12.78
N THR A 72 4.47 3.31 -12.42
CA THR A 72 4.99 2.24 -13.28
C THR A 72 4.21 2.14 -14.58
N GLN A 73 2.88 2.23 -14.51
CA GLN A 73 2.03 2.22 -15.70
C GLN A 73 2.29 3.44 -16.59
N ALA A 74 2.45 4.62 -16.01
CA ALA A 74 2.78 5.84 -16.76
C ALA A 74 4.13 5.72 -17.47
N MET A 75 5.14 5.15 -16.80
CA MET A 75 6.45 4.91 -17.40
C MET A 75 6.38 3.90 -18.55
N ARG A 76 5.61 2.84 -18.41
CA ARG A 76 5.41 1.85 -19.47
C ARG A 76 4.69 2.45 -20.67
N ALA A 77 3.66 3.25 -20.42
CA ALA A 77 2.91 3.92 -21.48
C ALA A 77 3.80 4.89 -22.26
N GLU A 78 4.65 5.66 -21.58
CA GLU A 78 5.59 6.57 -22.21
C GLU A 78 6.65 5.82 -23.04
N ARG A 79 7.19 4.72 -22.53
CA ARG A 79 8.12 3.88 -23.30
C ARG A 79 7.47 3.34 -24.56
N HIS A 80 6.23 2.89 -24.47
CA HIS A 80 5.47 2.38 -25.60
C HIS A 80 5.21 3.46 -26.64
N ARG A 81 4.81 4.66 -26.19
CA ARG A 81 4.63 5.81 -27.08
C ARG A 81 5.93 6.15 -27.83
N GLN A 82 7.06 6.22 -27.13
CA GLN A 82 8.36 6.49 -27.73
C GLN A 82 8.76 5.41 -28.74
N TRP A 83 8.45 4.16 -28.44
CA TRP A 83 8.70 3.07 -29.38
C TRP A 83 7.85 3.21 -30.66
N LEU A 84 6.57 3.52 -30.52
CA LEU A 84 5.68 3.71 -31.67
C LEU A 84 6.09 4.87 -32.55
N THR A 85 6.60 5.93 -31.99
CA THR A 85 7.05 7.12 -32.72
C THR A 85 8.48 7.00 -33.27
N GLY A 86 9.18 5.90 -32.98
CA GLY A 86 10.55 5.66 -33.42
C GLY A 86 11.63 6.32 -32.59
N GLU A 87 11.28 7.02 -31.50
CA GLU A 87 12.24 7.64 -30.59
C GLU A 87 13.05 6.60 -29.79
N ARG A 88 12.52 5.40 -29.66
CA ARG A 88 13.11 4.31 -28.90
C ARG A 88 13.19 3.05 -29.75
N SER A 89 14.34 2.36 -29.72
CA SER A 89 14.53 1.12 -30.45
C SER A 89 13.78 -0.05 -29.78
N SER A 90 13.58 -1.14 -30.54
CA SER A 90 12.96 -2.35 -30.00
C SER A 90 13.77 -2.99 -28.87
N GLU A 91 15.09 -2.80 -28.88
CA GLU A 91 15.97 -3.30 -27.83
C GLU A 91 15.75 -2.57 -26.50
N ASP A 92 15.41 -1.28 -26.57
CA ASP A 92 15.17 -0.42 -25.39
C ASP A 92 13.70 -0.27 -25.05
N HIS A 93 12.81 -1.03 -25.69
CA HIS A 93 11.37 -0.90 -25.47
C HIS A 93 10.97 -1.18 -24.03
N TYR A 94 11.56 -2.19 -23.42
CA TYR A 94 11.30 -2.55 -22.03
C TYR A 94 12.44 -2.10 -21.13
N ALA A 95 12.10 -1.82 -19.87
CA ALA A 95 13.10 -1.52 -18.86
C ALA A 95 14.01 -2.74 -18.64
N PRO A 96 15.31 -2.53 -18.37
CA PRO A 96 16.20 -3.63 -18.04
C PRO A 96 15.71 -4.37 -16.80
N ALA A 97 15.96 -5.67 -16.75
CA ALA A 97 15.62 -6.47 -15.59
C ALA A 97 16.36 -5.94 -14.35
N PRO A 98 15.72 -5.96 -13.17
CA PRO A 98 16.39 -5.56 -11.95
C PRO A 98 17.58 -6.47 -11.66
N ARG A 99 18.60 -5.94 -10.99
CA ARG A 99 19.76 -6.70 -10.59
C ARG A 99 19.37 -7.80 -9.61
N ILE A 100 20.05 -8.95 -9.69
CA ILE A 100 19.76 -10.10 -8.82
C ILE A 100 19.94 -9.74 -7.33
N ASP A 101 20.89 -8.86 -7.04
CA ASP A 101 21.18 -8.37 -5.69
C ASP A 101 20.32 -7.15 -5.27
N GLY A 102 19.40 -6.75 -6.11
CA GLY A 102 18.52 -5.60 -5.87
C GLY A 102 17.20 -5.90 -5.13
N TYR A 103 17.03 -7.14 -4.69
CA TYR A 103 15.84 -7.56 -3.96
C TYR A 103 16.03 -7.52 -2.45
#